data_e008df2afd11a5a4747d67fac3853f02
#
_entry.id   e008df2afd11a5a4747d67fac3853f02
#
_cell.length_a   1.000
_cell.length_b   1.000
_cell.length_c   1.000
_cell.angle_alpha   90.00
_cell.angle_beta   90.00
_cell.angle_gamma   90.00
#
_symmetry.space_group_name_H-M   'P 1'
#
loop_
_entity.id
_entity.type
_entity.pdbx_description
1 polymer ?
#
loop_
_entity_poly.entity_id
_entity_poly.type
_entity_poly.pdbx_seq_one_letter_code
_entity_poly.pdbx_strand_id
1 'polypeptide(L)'
;MSEAAGLCIRGLRVVFDGFVAVDGVDLDVAPGDLRFLIGPNGAGKTTLVDAVTGLVKATGSARFGEQELLGRDVHRIARLGVGRTFQTAALFEELTVLQNLDIAAGAGRSPWTMLRRRGAVPDDVAQALETIGLTDRRDVPAGTLAHGQKQWLEIGMLLVQNARLLLLDEPVAGMSHEEREATGELLGKVASDRTVVVIEHDMDFLRRFARTVTVLHAGKVLSEGTVAQVQADPKVQEVYLGHATGEPVAQEVEA
;
A
#
# COMPACT_ATOMS: atom_id res chain seq x y z
N MET A 1 11.88 20.28 5.26
CA MET A 1 11.85 18.81 5.38
C MET A 1 10.69 18.48 6.31
N SER A 2 9.60 17.91 5.77
CA SER A 2 8.45 17.51 6.62
C SER A 2 8.84 16.20 7.29
N GLU A 3 8.85 16.16 8.63
CA GLU A 3 9.15 14.93 9.37
C GLU A 3 8.18 13.81 8.95
N ALA A 4 8.72 12.61 8.76
CA ALA A 4 7.93 11.43 8.53
C ALA A 4 6.97 11.24 9.72
N ALA A 5 5.69 11.00 9.45
CA ALA A 5 4.69 10.76 10.48
C ALA A 5 4.38 9.26 10.53
N GLY A 6 4.17 8.72 11.72
CA GLY A 6 3.76 7.33 11.92
C GLY A 6 2.26 7.13 11.83
N LEU A 7 1.83 5.90 11.60
CA LEU A 7 0.44 5.46 11.68
C LEU A 7 0.20 4.77 13.03
N CYS A 8 -0.80 5.23 13.77
CA CYS A 8 -1.20 4.66 15.05
C CYS A 8 -2.68 4.28 14.99
N ILE A 9 -2.98 2.99 15.16
CA ILE A 9 -4.33 2.44 15.17
C ILE A 9 -4.64 1.90 16.56
N ARG A 10 -5.84 2.19 17.08
CA ARG A 10 -6.30 1.72 18.40
C ARG A 10 -7.74 1.24 18.34
N GLY A 11 -7.94 -0.02 18.71
CA GLY A 11 -9.25 -0.65 18.81
C GLY A 11 -10.06 -0.58 17.52
N LEU A 12 -9.40 -0.56 16.34
CA LEU A 12 -10.07 -0.39 15.07
C LEU A 12 -10.95 -1.61 14.78
N ARG A 13 -12.23 -1.33 14.51
CA ARG A 13 -13.23 -2.36 14.24
C ARG A 13 -14.07 -1.99 13.02
N VAL A 14 -14.28 -2.98 12.14
CA VAL A 14 -15.13 -2.88 10.95
C VAL A 14 -16.14 -4.01 10.96
N VAL A 15 -17.42 -3.67 10.75
CA VAL A 15 -18.52 -4.63 10.69
C VAL A 15 -19.33 -4.40 9.42
N PHE A 16 -19.59 -5.48 8.67
CA PHE A 16 -20.45 -5.50 7.49
C PHE A 16 -21.65 -6.41 7.78
N ASP A 17 -22.85 -5.86 7.84
CA ASP A 17 -24.10 -6.61 8.00
C ASP A 17 -24.04 -7.70 9.09
N GLY A 18 -23.40 -7.39 10.22
CA GLY A 18 -23.20 -8.31 11.34
C GLY A 18 -21.92 -9.16 11.27
N PHE A 19 -21.24 -9.22 10.13
CA PHE A 19 -19.95 -9.87 10.01
C PHE A 19 -18.83 -8.93 10.46
N VAL A 20 -18.00 -9.36 11.42
CA VAL A 20 -16.86 -8.59 11.93
C VAL A 20 -15.64 -8.90 11.09
N ALA A 21 -15.25 -7.99 10.20
CA ALA A 21 -14.11 -8.15 9.32
C ALA A 21 -12.78 -7.71 9.96
N VAL A 22 -12.83 -6.71 10.86
CA VAL A 22 -11.71 -6.25 11.69
C VAL A 22 -12.24 -6.10 13.12
N ASP A 23 -11.56 -6.66 14.11
CA ASP A 23 -12.05 -6.80 15.48
C ASP A 23 -11.04 -6.29 16.51
N GLY A 24 -11.03 -4.98 16.72
CA GLY A 24 -10.22 -4.36 17.77
C GLY A 24 -8.72 -4.37 17.48
N VAL A 25 -8.32 -4.03 16.25
CA VAL A 25 -6.92 -3.99 15.85
C VAL A 25 -6.22 -2.80 16.49
N ASP A 26 -5.09 -3.10 17.17
CA ASP A 26 -4.08 -2.14 17.58
C ASP A 26 -2.83 -2.35 16.72
N LEU A 27 -2.30 -1.28 16.13
CA LEU A 27 -1.12 -1.31 15.27
C LEU A 27 -0.37 0.01 15.33
N ASP A 28 0.95 -0.05 15.52
CA ASP A 28 1.85 1.08 15.43
C ASP A 28 2.85 0.89 14.28
N VAL A 29 2.87 1.83 13.35
CA VAL A 29 3.87 1.91 12.28
C VAL A 29 4.69 3.15 12.49
N ALA A 30 5.96 2.99 12.80
CA ALA A 30 6.86 4.10 13.07
C ALA A 30 7.08 4.98 11.82
N PRO A 31 7.40 6.27 12.00
CA PRO A 31 7.82 7.12 10.90
C PRO A 31 9.00 6.51 10.13
N GLY A 32 8.90 6.42 8.80
CA GLY A 32 9.96 5.85 7.96
C GLY A 32 10.05 4.31 8.02
N ASP A 33 9.07 3.62 8.60
CA ASP A 33 9.02 2.16 8.60
C ASP A 33 8.53 1.61 7.25
N LEU A 34 9.13 0.50 6.83
CA LEU A 34 8.62 -0.36 5.76
C LEU A 34 7.98 -1.57 6.43
N ARG A 35 6.67 -1.46 6.68
CA ARG A 35 5.87 -2.45 7.37
C ARG A 35 5.17 -3.37 6.39
N PHE A 36 5.31 -4.67 6.59
CA PHE A 36 4.54 -5.67 5.85
C PHE A 36 3.35 -6.17 6.67
N LEU A 37 2.18 -6.13 6.06
CA LEU A 37 0.93 -6.63 6.62
C LEU A 37 0.55 -7.92 5.90
N ILE A 38 0.66 -9.05 6.58
CA ILE A 38 0.42 -10.36 6.02
C ILE A 38 -0.73 -11.09 6.72
N GLY A 39 -1.16 -12.20 6.17
CA GLY A 39 -2.23 -13.05 6.72
C GLY A 39 -2.97 -13.78 5.61
N PRO A 40 -3.75 -14.81 5.93
CA PRO A 40 -4.54 -15.55 4.94
C PRO A 40 -5.59 -14.67 4.27
N ASN A 41 -6.20 -15.19 3.19
CA ASN A 41 -7.33 -14.53 2.56
C ASN A 41 -8.49 -14.42 3.58
N GLY A 42 -9.17 -13.26 3.59
CA GLY A 42 -10.21 -12.98 4.57
C GLY A 42 -9.72 -12.56 5.96
N ALA A 43 -8.41 -12.42 6.18
CA ALA A 43 -7.86 -12.00 7.48
C ALA A 43 -8.21 -10.54 7.88
N GLY A 44 -8.73 -9.73 6.94
CA GLY A 44 -9.10 -8.33 7.18
C GLY A 44 -8.07 -7.30 6.74
N LYS A 45 -6.99 -7.70 6.02
CA LYS A 45 -5.91 -6.80 5.59
C LYS A 45 -6.40 -5.63 4.74
N THR A 46 -7.06 -5.92 3.62
CA THR A 46 -7.61 -4.89 2.73
C THR A 46 -8.68 -4.06 3.44
N THR A 47 -9.53 -4.69 4.25
CA THR A 47 -10.55 -3.98 5.06
C THR A 47 -9.93 -3.01 6.06
N LEU A 48 -8.80 -3.36 6.69
CA LEU A 48 -8.06 -2.46 7.58
C LEU A 48 -7.54 -1.24 6.81
N VAL A 49 -6.97 -1.44 5.64
CA VAL A 49 -6.48 -0.36 4.76
C VAL A 49 -7.65 0.49 4.23
N ASP A 50 -8.78 -0.14 3.86
CA ASP A 50 -10.02 0.56 3.46
C ASP A 50 -10.54 1.47 4.57
N ALA A 51 -10.49 1.02 5.84
CA ALA A 51 -10.90 1.82 6.98
C ALA A 51 -9.97 3.03 7.19
N VAL A 52 -8.66 2.83 7.13
CA VAL A 52 -7.64 3.89 7.27
C VAL A 52 -7.77 4.93 6.16
N THR A 53 -8.16 4.52 4.95
CA THR A 53 -8.34 5.42 3.79
C THR A 53 -9.76 6.00 3.67
N GLY A 54 -10.67 5.66 4.59
CA GLY A 54 -12.03 6.21 4.62
C GLY A 54 -12.98 5.59 3.60
N LEU A 55 -12.62 4.46 2.96
CA LEU A 55 -13.46 3.74 2.02
C LEU A 55 -14.57 2.95 2.71
N VAL A 56 -14.32 2.51 3.95
CA VAL A 56 -15.31 1.82 4.79
C VAL A 56 -15.42 2.49 6.14
N LYS A 57 -16.61 2.40 6.76
CA LYS A 57 -16.84 2.92 8.10
C LYS A 57 -16.20 2.00 9.14
N ALA A 58 -15.52 2.60 10.10
CA ALA A 58 -14.90 1.90 11.22
C ALA A 58 -15.17 2.63 12.54
N THR A 59 -15.01 1.92 13.64
CA THR A 59 -14.95 2.46 15.00
C THR A 59 -13.55 2.29 15.57
N GLY A 60 -13.25 2.94 16.70
CA GLY A 60 -11.90 3.03 17.24
C GLY A 60 -11.20 4.32 16.84
N SER A 61 -9.89 4.27 16.61
CA SER A 61 -9.08 5.41 16.16
C SER A 61 -8.01 4.95 15.17
N ALA A 62 -7.75 5.75 14.13
CA ALA A 62 -6.61 5.60 13.24
C ALA A 62 -6.01 6.99 13.01
N ARG A 63 -4.78 7.21 13.47
CA ARG A 63 -4.11 8.51 13.43
C ARG A 63 -2.85 8.45 12.58
N PHE A 64 -2.69 9.43 11.72
CA PHE A 64 -1.46 9.68 10.99
C PHE A 64 -0.78 10.93 11.57
N GLY A 65 0.31 10.73 12.29
CA GLY A 65 0.84 11.73 13.18
C GLY A 65 -0.22 12.14 14.23
N GLU A 66 -0.56 13.43 14.28
CA GLU A 66 -1.59 13.93 15.19
C GLU A 66 -3.01 13.93 14.59
N GLN A 67 -3.16 13.59 13.30
CA GLN A 67 -4.42 13.69 12.58
C GLN A 67 -5.23 12.40 12.65
N GLU A 68 -6.44 12.48 13.22
CA GLU A 68 -7.40 11.38 13.15
C GLU A 68 -7.90 11.21 11.71
N LEU A 69 -7.91 9.97 11.21
CA LEU A 69 -8.32 9.61 9.86
C LEU A 69 -9.78 9.15 9.81
N LEU A 70 -10.23 8.38 10.83
CA LEU A 70 -11.57 7.82 10.83
C LEU A 70 -12.65 8.92 10.77
N GLY A 71 -13.70 8.65 10.00
CA GLY A 71 -14.81 9.57 9.81
C GLY A 71 -14.53 10.73 8.85
N ARG A 72 -13.35 10.76 8.22
CA ARG A 72 -13.04 11.73 7.15
C ARG A 72 -13.33 11.13 5.79
N ASP A 73 -13.66 11.99 4.84
CA ASP A 73 -13.77 11.62 3.43
C ASP A 73 -12.41 11.26 2.83
N VAL A 74 -12.38 10.34 1.87
CA VAL A 74 -11.17 9.87 1.17
C VAL A 74 -10.28 11.02 0.67
N HIS A 75 -10.90 12.04 0.03
CA HIS A 75 -10.15 13.20 -0.49
C HIS A 75 -9.49 14.05 0.60
N ARG A 76 -10.06 14.09 1.81
CA ARG A 76 -9.47 14.79 2.95
C ARG A 76 -8.29 14.01 3.51
N ILE A 77 -8.42 12.68 3.58
CA ILE A 77 -7.34 11.78 4.00
C ILE A 77 -6.16 11.87 3.02
N ALA A 78 -6.43 11.87 1.71
CA ALA A 78 -5.39 12.05 0.69
C ALA A 78 -4.64 13.38 0.86
N ARG A 79 -5.34 14.48 1.19
CA ARG A 79 -4.71 15.79 1.47
C ARG A 79 -3.85 15.81 2.74
N LEU A 80 -4.05 14.89 3.66
CA LEU A 80 -3.18 14.71 4.83
C LEU A 80 -1.88 13.98 4.46
N GLY A 81 -1.74 13.52 3.21
CA GLY A 81 -0.59 12.79 2.72
C GLY A 81 -0.69 11.29 2.92
N VAL A 82 -1.89 10.73 2.98
CA VAL A 82 -2.13 9.27 2.95
C VAL A 82 -2.47 8.87 1.52
N GLY A 83 -1.60 8.10 0.89
CA GLY A 83 -1.79 7.58 -0.46
C GLY A 83 -1.98 6.08 -0.47
N ARG A 84 -2.77 5.56 -1.42
CA ARG A 84 -2.99 4.13 -1.60
C ARG A 84 -2.90 3.75 -3.07
N THR A 85 -2.30 2.59 -3.37
CA THR A 85 -2.48 1.91 -4.65
C THR A 85 -3.67 0.96 -4.56
N PHE A 86 -4.27 0.67 -5.72
CA PHE A 86 -5.36 -0.31 -5.85
C PHE A 86 -4.84 -1.51 -6.64
N GLN A 87 -5.48 -2.68 -6.50
CA GLN A 87 -5.11 -3.90 -7.24
C GLN A 87 -5.16 -3.72 -8.77
N THR A 88 -5.95 -2.77 -9.26
CA THR A 88 -5.97 -2.41 -10.67
C THR A 88 -5.38 -1.02 -10.83
N ALA A 89 -4.28 -0.92 -11.58
CA ALA A 89 -3.58 0.33 -11.81
C ALA A 89 -4.52 1.39 -12.42
N ALA A 90 -4.68 2.52 -11.70
CA ALA A 90 -5.51 3.63 -12.15
C ALA A 90 -4.70 4.59 -13.04
N LEU A 91 -4.21 4.10 -14.18
CA LEU A 91 -3.39 4.85 -15.14
C LEU A 91 -4.21 5.29 -16.34
N PHE A 92 -3.87 6.45 -16.87
CA PHE A 92 -4.32 6.88 -18.20
C PHE A 92 -3.39 6.25 -19.25
N GLU A 93 -3.75 5.07 -19.74
CA GLU A 93 -2.89 4.23 -20.59
C GLU A 93 -2.49 4.88 -21.91
N GLU A 94 -3.33 5.75 -22.47
CA GLU A 94 -3.06 6.50 -23.70
C GLU A 94 -2.13 7.70 -23.49
N LEU A 95 -1.99 8.16 -22.25
CA LEU A 95 -1.11 9.26 -21.89
C LEU A 95 0.29 8.75 -21.58
N THR A 96 1.28 9.62 -21.78
CA THR A 96 2.67 9.29 -21.44
C THR A 96 2.87 9.14 -19.93
N VAL A 97 3.95 8.47 -19.53
CA VAL A 97 4.39 8.39 -18.13
C VAL A 97 4.46 9.78 -17.49
N LEU A 98 5.08 10.74 -18.18
CA LEU A 98 5.21 12.12 -17.73
C LEU A 98 3.81 12.78 -17.53
N GLN A 99 2.88 12.57 -18.47
CA GLN A 99 1.54 13.14 -18.37
C GLN A 99 0.75 12.56 -17.22
N ASN A 100 0.85 11.25 -16.94
CA ASN A 100 0.25 10.64 -15.76
C ASN A 100 0.75 11.27 -14.46
N LEU A 101 2.08 11.45 -14.33
CA LEU A 101 2.67 12.11 -13.16
C LEU A 101 2.25 13.58 -13.05
N ASP A 102 2.17 14.30 -14.16
CA ASP A 102 1.78 15.71 -14.19
C ASP A 102 0.32 15.91 -13.76
N ILE A 103 -0.58 15.01 -14.18
CA ILE A 103 -1.99 14.98 -13.74
C ILE A 103 -2.06 14.70 -12.24
N ALA A 104 -1.33 13.69 -11.75
CA ALA A 104 -1.29 13.35 -10.34
C ALA A 104 -0.75 14.52 -9.50
N ALA A 105 0.32 15.19 -9.93
CA ALA A 105 0.88 16.37 -9.30
C ALA A 105 -0.08 17.57 -9.32
N GLY A 106 -0.97 17.61 -10.33
CA GLY A 106 -1.99 18.66 -10.48
C GLY A 106 -3.15 18.56 -9.49
N ALA A 107 -3.40 17.42 -8.89
CA ALA A 107 -4.55 17.17 -8.01
C ALA A 107 -4.63 18.12 -6.78
N GLY A 108 -3.51 18.74 -6.39
CA GLY A 108 -3.45 19.75 -5.32
C GLY A 108 -3.25 21.18 -5.81
N ARG A 109 -3.20 21.44 -7.13
CA ARG A 109 -2.85 22.75 -7.70
C ARG A 109 -4.08 23.55 -8.13
N SER A 110 -3.95 24.90 -8.10
CA SER A 110 -4.99 25.79 -8.59
C SER A 110 -5.20 25.61 -10.10
N PRO A 111 -6.46 25.64 -10.64
CA PRO A 111 -6.74 25.58 -12.07
C PRO A 111 -5.94 26.58 -12.92
N TRP A 112 -5.62 27.75 -12.37
CA TRP A 112 -4.83 28.78 -13.05
C TRP A 112 -3.37 28.39 -13.28
N THR A 113 -2.81 27.50 -12.45
CA THR A 113 -1.44 26.97 -12.63
C THR A 113 -1.38 25.87 -13.69
N MET A 114 -2.46 25.14 -13.92
CA MET A 114 -2.60 24.15 -14.98
C MET A 114 -2.67 24.74 -16.39
N LEU A 115 -3.23 25.96 -16.52
CA LEU A 115 -3.33 26.67 -17.80
C LEU A 115 -2.00 27.27 -18.30
N ARG A 116 -0.99 27.38 -17.44
CA ARG A 116 0.34 27.81 -17.86
C ARG A 116 1.07 26.66 -18.55
N ARG A 117 1.34 26.79 -19.86
CA ARG A 117 2.25 25.93 -20.60
C ARG A 117 3.59 25.88 -19.87
N ARG A 118 3.98 24.72 -19.34
CA ARG A 118 5.26 24.51 -18.69
C ARG A 118 6.32 24.27 -19.76
N GLY A 119 7.40 25.08 -19.73
CA GLY A 119 8.56 24.87 -20.58
C GLY A 119 9.54 23.81 -20.03
N ALA A 120 9.40 23.41 -18.75
CA ALA A 120 10.26 22.45 -18.08
C ALA A 120 9.45 21.47 -17.25
N VAL A 121 9.97 20.26 -17.05
CA VAL A 121 9.41 19.26 -16.11
C VAL A 121 9.57 19.81 -14.70
N PRO A 122 8.51 19.80 -13.86
CA PRO A 122 8.62 20.24 -12.47
C PRO A 122 9.60 19.36 -11.68
N ASP A 123 10.31 19.94 -10.72
CA ASP A 123 11.32 19.23 -9.94
C ASP A 123 10.76 18.02 -9.19
N ASP A 124 9.53 18.12 -8.64
CA ASP A 124 8.82 17.03 -7.98
C ASP A 124 8.53 15.87 -8.92
N VAL A 125 8.15 16.15 -10.16
CA VAL A 125 7.89 15.14 -11.20
C VAL A 125 9.21 14.53 -11.69
N ALA A 126 10.24 15.32 -11.88
CA ALA A 126 11.57 14.83 -12.28
C ALA A 126 12.17 13.90 -11.21
N GLN A 127 12.06 14.28 -9.94
CA GLN A 127 12.51 13.46 -8.82
C GLN A 127 11.71 12.15 -8.69
N ALA A 128 10.39 12.19 -8.92
CA ALA A 128 9.58 10.99 -8.92
C ALA A 128 9.98 10.04 -10.06
N LEU A 129 10.17 10.55 -11.30
CA LEU A 129 10.64 9.78 -12.44
C LEU A 129 11.97 9.07 -12.16
N GLU A 130 12.93 9.79 -11.56
CA GLU A 130 14.22 9.23 -11.17
C GLU A 130 14.04 8.15 -10.07
N THR A 131 13.19 8.43 -9.07
CA THR A 131 12.96 7.51 -7.95
C THR A 131 12.37 6.19 -8.42
N ILE A 132 11.37 6.22 -9.32
CA ILE A 132 10.72 5.03 -9.87
C ILE A 132 11.47 4.40 -11.06
N GLY A 133 12.61 4.96 -11.48
CA GLY A 133 13.45 4.43 -12.56
C GLY A 133 12.83 4.51 -13.97
N LEU A 134 11.89 5.45 -14.21
CA LEU A 134 11.20 5.60 -15.50
C LEU A 134 11.61 6.84 -16.29
N THR A 135 12.73 7.48 -15.99
CA THR A 135 13.21 8.69 -16.67
C THR A 135 13.34 8.51 -18.19
N ASP A 136 13.90 7.37 -18.63
CA ASP A 136 14.09 7.06 -20.06
C ASP A 136 12.79 6.64 -20.77
N ARG A 137 11.72 6.38 -19.99
CA ARG A 137 10.40 6.00 -20.46
C ARG A 137 9.35 7.13 -20.34
N ARG A 138 9.77 8.34 -19.93
CA ARG A 138 8.86 9.44 -19.62
C ARG A 138 7.91 9.83 -20.76
N ASP A 139 8.36 9.69 -22.01
CA ASP A 139 7.62 10.13 -23.20
C ASP A 139 6.86 8.99 -23.90
N VAL A 140 6.88 7.75 -23.35
CA VAL A 140 6.11 6.62 -23.90
C VAL A 140 4.73 6.52 -23.26
N PRO A 141 3.68 6.04 -23.99
CA PRO A 141 2.36 5.79 -23.42
C PRO A 141 2.44 4.78 -22.26
N ALA A 142 1.73 5.07 -21.15
CA ALA A 142 1.74 4.22 -19.96
C ALA A 142 1.21 2.81 -20.25
N GLY A 143 0.29 2.66 -21.21
CA GLY A 143 -0.23 1.37 -21.63
C GLY A 143 0.83 0.40 -22.19
N THR A 144 1.96 0.93 -22.71
CA THR A 144 3.07 0.14 -23.29
C THR A 144 4.08 -0.35 -22.24
N LEU A 145 3.95 0.09 -20.99
CA LEU A 145 4.83 -0.33 -19.91
C LEU A 145 4.58 -1.80 -19.54
N ALA A 146 5.64 -2.49 -19.11
CA ALA A 146 5.54 -3.78 -18.45
C ALA A 146 4.70 -3.66 -17.16
N HIS A 147 4.15 -4.78 -16.68
CA HIS A 147 3.27 -4.79 -15.51
C HIS A 147 3.93 -4.15 -14.29
N GLY A 148 5.16 -4.52 -13.97
CA GLY A 148 5.91 -3.93 -12.86
C GLY A 148 6.16 -2.43 -13.04
N GLN A 149 6.45 -1.97 -14.26
CA GLN A 149 6.64 -0.55 -14.54
C GLN A 149 5.35 0.27 -14.36
N LYS A 150 4.17 -0.32 -14.63
CA LYS A 150 2.88 0.30 -14.34
C LYS A 150 2.69 0.51 -12.83
N GLN A 151 3.04 -0.48 -12.02
CA GLN A 151 3.01 -0.38 -10.56
C GLN A 151 4.01 0.69 -10.04
N TRP A 152 5.21 0.77 -10.62
CA TRP A 152 6.16 1.83 -10.27
C TRP A 152 5.63 3.22 -10.64
N LEU A 153 4.94 3.35 -11.77
CA LEU A 153 4.30 4.62 -12.15
C LEU A 153 3.23 5.03 -11.13
N GLU A 154 2.41 4.08 -10.63
CA GLU A 154 1.44 4.38 -9.55
C GLU A 154 2.13 4.86 -8.28
N ILE A 155 3.21 4.21 -7.86
CA ILE A 155 4.02 4.69 -6.73
C ILE A 155 4.50 6.11 -7.02
N GLY A 156 5.02 6.38 -8.23
CA GLY A 156 5.42 7.72 -8.66
C GLY A 156 4.29 8.76 -8.57
N MET A 157 3.06 8.38 -8.93
CA MET A 157 1.90 9.25 -8.79
C MET A 157 1.60 9.59 -7.32
N LEU A 158 1.80 8.67 -6.39
CA LEU A 158 1.68 8.95 -4.96
C LEU A 158 2.82 9.88 -4.48
N LEU A 159 4.02 9.72 -5.01
CA LEU A 159 5.17 10.57 -4.65
C LEU A 159 4.94 12.03 -5.06
N VAL A 160 4.46 12.28 -6.28
CA VAL A 160 4.17 13.66 -6.75
C VAL A 160 2.96 14.28 -6.08
N GLN A 161 2.04 13.48 -5.52
CA GLN A 161 0.95 13.93 -4.63
C GLN A 161 1.44 14.25 -3.22
N ASN A 162 2.73 14.09 -2.96
CA ASN A 162 3.36 14.30 -1.66
C ASN A 162 2.81 13.38 -0.55
N ALA A 163 2.48 12.12 -0.92
CA ALA A 163 2.09 11.11 0.04
C ALA A 163 3.23 10.81 1.01
N ARG A 164 2.94 10.87 2.31
CA ARG A 164 3.89 10.57 3.41
C ARG A 164 3.63 9.22 4.05
N LEU A 165 2.41 8.69 3.94
CA LEU A 165 2.03 7.32 4.23
C LEU A 165 1.56 6.68 2.92
N LEU A 166 2.25 5.65 2.48
CA LEU A 166 1.90 4.85 1.31
C LEU A 166 1.34 3.51 1.79
N LEU A 167 0.14 3.17 1.32
CA LEU A 167 -0.55 1.91 1.57
C LEU A 167 -0.60 1.16 0.25
N LEU A 168 0.21 0.11 0.12
CA LEU A 168 0.39 -0.63 -1.13
C LEU A 168 -0.24 -2.02 -1.01
N ASP A 169 -1.14 -2.35 -1.92
CA ASP A 169 -1.87 -3.61 -1.92
C ASP A 169 -1.33 -4.53 -3.03
N GLU A 170 -0.61 -5.59 -2.63
CA GLU A 170 0.05 -6.59 -3.48
C GLU A 170 0.91 -5.99 -4.61
N PRO A 171 1.86 -5.07 -4.29
CA PRO A 171 2.59 -4.32 -5.31
C PRO A 171 3.51 -5.16 -6.18
N VAL A 172 3.78 -6.44 -5.85
CA VAL A 172 4.65 -7.33 -6.65
C VAL A 172 3.89 -8.49 -7.30
N ALA A 173 2.54 -8.50 -7.21
CA ALA A 173 1.73 -9.55 -7.81
C ALA A 173 1.96 -9.63 -9.33
N GLY A 174 2.19 -10.84 -9.85
CA GLY A 174 2.40 -11.07 -11.29
C GLY A 174 3.73 -10.58 -11.87
N MET A 175 4.65 -10.09 -11.05
CA MET A 175 5.97 -9.63 -11.47
C MET A 175 6.96 -10.78 -11.65
N SER A 176 7.91 -10.62 -12.57
CA SER A 176 9.10 -11.45 -12.68
C SER A 176 9.99 -11.31 -11.44
N HIS A 177 10.95 -12.21 -11.27
CA HIS A 177 11.91 -12.12 -10.16
C HIS A 177 12.68 -10.79 -10.18
N GLU A 178 13.15 -10.36 -11.36
CA GLU A 178 13.90 -9.11 -11.52
C GLU A 178 13.05 -7.87 -11.19
N GLU A 179 11.77 -7.85 -11.61
CA GLU A 179 10.86 -6.77 -11.28
C GLU A 179 10.56 -6.72 -9.77
N ARG A 180 10.41 -7.87 -9.10
CA ARG A 180 10.25 -7.93 -7.63
C ARG A 180 11.45 -7.37 -6.89
N GLU A 181 12.67 -7.72 -7.32
CA GLU A 181 13.89 -7.17 -6.76
C GLU A 181 13.95 -5.65 -6.88
N ALA A 182 13.73 -5.13 -8.08
CA ALA A 182 13.71 -3.69 -8.33
C ALA A 182 12.61 -2.98 -7.52
N THR A 183 11.44 -3.62 -7.36
CA THR A 183 10.35 -3.09 -6.53
C THR A 183 10.75 -3.04 -5.06
N GLY A 184 11.40 -4.07 -4.54
CA GLY A 184 11.88 -4.09 -3.15
C GLY A 184 12.90 -2.98 -2.87
N GLU A 185 13.84 -2.75 -3.79
CA GLU A 185 14.81 -1.65 -3.71
C GLU A 185 14.10 -0.28 -3.76
N LEU A 186 13.13 -0.12 -4.67
CA LEU A 186 12.30 1.08 -4.76
C LEU A 186 11.57 1.35 -3.44
N LEU A 187 10.92 0.35 -2.86
CA LEU A 187 10.20 0.49 -1.59
C LEU A 187 11.14 0.85 -0.44
N GLY A 188 12.33 0.25 -0.39
CA GLY A 188 13.38 0.62 0.56
C GLY A 188 13.83 2.08 0.42
N LYS A 189 13.99 2.56 -0.82
CA LYS A 189 14.32 3.96 -1.12
C LYS A 189 13.19 4.91 -0.71
N VAL A 190 11.93 4.56 -1.00
CA VAL A 190 10.76 5.35 -0.62
C VAL A 190 10.59 5.41 0.89
N ALA A 191 10.84 4.32 1.60
CA ALA A 191 10.72 4.24 3.05
C ALA A 191 11.80 5.05 3.79
N SER A 192 12.84 5.54 3.12
CA SER A 192 13.87 6.38 3.76
C SER A 192 13.33 7.71 4.28
N ASP A 193 12.28 8.25 3.67
CA ASP A 193 11.68 9.54 4.02
C ASP A 193 10.14 9.51 4.17
N ARG A 194 9.52 8.34 3.96
CA ARG A 194 8.07 8.10 4.05
C ARG A 194 7.77 6.83 4.83
N THR A 195 6.57 6.75 5.37
CA THR A 195 6.05 5.52 6.00
C THR A 195 5.36 4.69 4.93
N VAL A 196 5.71 3.40 4.84
CA VAL A 196 5.17 2.49 3.82
C VAL A 196 4.58 1.26 4.51
N VAL A 197 3.32 0.95 4.20
CA VAL A 197 2.66 -0.30 4.60
C VAL A 197 2.34 -1.09 3.33
N VAL A 198 2.82 -2.31 3.27
CA VAL A 198 2.67 -3.22 2.14
C VAL A 198 1.84 -4.42 2.55
N ILE A 199 0.70 -4.64 1.90
CA ILE A 199 -0.02 -5.90 1.99
C ILE A 199 0.64 -6.85 1.00
N GLU A 200 1.13 -7.99 1.48
CA GLU A 200 1.79 -8.99 0.64
C GLU A 200 1.58 -10.40 1.16
N HIS A 201 1.75 -11.36 0.27
CA HIS A 201 1.71 -12.78 0.59
C HIS A 201 2.92 -13.55 0.02
N ASP A 202 3.79 -12.90 -0.77
CA ASP A 202 5.03 -13.48 -1.30
C ASP A 202 6.08 -13.59 -0.19
N MET A 203 6.32 -14.81 0.28
CA MET A 203 7.21 -15.07 1.42
C MET A 203 8.68 -14.83 1.08
N ASP A 204 9.10 -14.97 -0.18
CA ASP A 204 10.48 -14.73 -0.60
C ASP A 204 10.75 -13.23 -0.65
N PHE A 205 9.81 -12.46 -1.17
CA PHE A 205 9.85 -11.00 -1.13
C PHE A 205 9.90 -10.48 0.31
N LEU A 206 9.06 -11.02 1.19
CA LEU A 206 9.05 -10.70 2.62
C LEU A 206 10.40 -10.96 3.29
N ARG A 207 10.99 -12.15 3.09
CA ARG A 207 12.28 -12.52 3.71
C ARG A 207 13.39 -11.56 3.34
N ARG A 208 13.33 -11.02 2.13
CA ARG A 208 14.39 -10.18 1.59
C ARG A 208 14.24 -8.71 1.96
N PHE A 209 13.03 -8.17 1.95
CA PHE A 209 12.79 -6.74 2.06
C PHE A 209 12.07 -6.30 3.34
N ALA A 210 11.37 -7.19 4.04
CA ALA A 210 10.64 -6.82 5.23
C ALA A 210 11.59 -6.59 6.42
N ARG A 211 11.44 -5.43 7.08
CA ARG A 211 12.06 -5.16 8.39
C ARG A 211 11.14 -5.60 9.51
N THR A 212 9.89 -5.21 9.42
CA THR A 212 8.86 -5.52 10.41
C THR A 212 7.63 -6.08 9.70
N VAL A 213 7.08 -7.13 10.27
CA VAL A 213 5.90 -7.84 9.74
C VAL A 213 4.83 -7.84 10.81
N THR A 214 3.59 -7.53 10.42
CA THR A 214 2.39 -7.70 11.24
C THR A 214 1.53 -8.76 10.59
N VAL A 215 1.16 -9.80 11.33
CA VAL A 215 0.27 -10.88 10.87
C VAL A 215 -1.14 -10.60 11.33
N LEU A 216 -2.07 -10.49 10.37
CA LEU A 216 -3.50 -10.49 10.68
C LEU A 216 -4.09 -11.90 10.50
N HIS A 217 -4.99 -12.25 11.41
CA HIS A 217 -5.81 -13.45 11.31
C HIS A 217 -7.19 -13.19 11.94
N ALA A 218 -8.25 -13.56 11.23
CA ALA A 218 -9.64 -13.40 11.69
C ALA A 218 -9.94 -11.98 12.24
N GLY A 219 -9.46 -10.95 11.54
CA GLY A 219 -9.66 -9.54 11.89
C GLY A 219 -8.84 -9.01 13.06
N LYS A 220 -7.86 -9.76 13.57
CA LYS A 220 -7.02 -9.37 14.71
C LYS A 220 -5.54 -9.45 14.36
N VAL A 221 -4.71 -8.67 15.06
CA VAL A 221 -3.26 -8.87 15.03
C VAL A 221 -2.93 -10.15 15.79
N LEU A 222 -2.33 -11.10 15.09
CA LEU A 222 -1.91 -12.39 15.62
C LEU A 222 -0.50 -12.33 16.18
N SER A 223 0.41 -11.70 15.43
CA SER A 223 1.83 -11.60 15.76
C SER A 223 2.45 -10.39 15.08
N GLU A 224 3.49 -9.81 15.68
CA GLU A 224 4.26 -8.70 15.13
C GLU A 224 5.74 -8.85 15.50
N GLY A 225 6.64 -8.54 14.56
CA GLY A 225 8.07 -8.60 14.77
C GLY A 225 8.87 -8.67 13.49
N THR A 226 10.13 -9.08 13.60
CA THR A 226 10.95 -9.40 12.41
C THR A 226 10.41 -10.65 11.71
N VAL A 227 10.80 -10.83 10.45
CA VAL A 227 10.40 -12.04 9.68
C VAL A 227 10.74 -13.33 10.45
N ALA A 228 11.94 -13.39 11.06
CA ALA A 228 12.37 -14.57 11.82
C ALA A 228 11.50 -14.81 13.07
N GLN A 229 11.14 -13.75 13.80
CA GLN A 229 10.28 -13.85 14.98
C GLN A 229 8.88 -14.32 14.62
N VAL A 230 8.29 -13.73 13.58
CA VAL A 230 6.96 -14.10 13.10
C VAL A 230 6.93 -15.54 12.57
N GLN A 231 7.95 -15.98 11.83
CA GLN A 231 8.05 -17.37 11.35
C GLN A 231 8.23 -18.38 12.48
N ALA A 232 8.87 -18.00 13.56
CA ALA A 232 9.08 -18.86 14.73
C ALA A 232 7.86 -18.89 15.69
N ASP A 233 6.87 -18.02 15.49
CA ASP A 233 5.68 -17.96 16.35
C ASP A 233 4.77 -19.18 16.07
N PRO A 234 4.53 -20.05 17.09
CA PRO A 234 3.69 -21.24 16.92
C PRO A 234 2.27 -20.93 16.44
N LYS A 235 1.70 -19.80 16.84
CA LYS A 235 0.35 -19.37 16.41
C LYS A 235 0.33 -19.06 14.91
N VAL A 236 1.39 -18.42 14.41
CA VAL A 236 1.53 -18.12 12.98
C VAL A 236 1.70 -19.42 12.20
N GLN A 237 2.54 -20.32 12.69
CA GLN A 237 2.74 -21.64 12.05
C GLN A 237 1.44 -22.45 11.99
N GLU A 238 0.65 -22.47 13.06
CA GLU A 238 -0.65 -23.15 13.09
C GLU A 238 -1.61 -22.59 12.03
N VAL A 239 -1.71 -21.28 11.90
CA VAL A 239 -2.56 -20.63 10.89
C VAL A 239 -2.15 -20.93 9.46
N TYR A 240 -0.84 -20.94 9.18
CA TYR A 240 -0.34 -21.20 7.82
C TYR A 240 -0.22 -22.69 7.50
N LEU A 241 0.13 -23.55 8.45
CA LEU A 241 0.24 -25.01 8.26
C LEU A 241 -1.12 -25.72 8.40
N GLY A 242 -2.01 -25.23 9.26
CA GLY A 242 -3.36 -25.76 9.42
C GLY A 242 -4.21 -25.67 8.15
N HIS A 243 -3.93 -24.68 7.29
CA HIS A 243 -4.56 -24.58 5.97
C HIS A 243 -3.98 -25.54 4.92
N ALA A 244 -2.77 -26.09 5.16
CA ALA A 244 -2.14 -27.09 4.27
C ALA A 244 -2.63 -28.52 4.53
N THR A 245 -3.26 -28.77 5.68
CA THR A 245 -3.82 -30.09 6.08
C THR A 245 -5.34 -30.15 6.02
N GLY A 246 -6.01 -29.09 5.56
CA GLY A 246 -7.45 -29.08 5.35
C GLY A 246 -7.85 -30.03 4.23
N GLU A 247 -8.59 -31.10 4.59
CA GLU A 247 -9.20 -32.06 3.68
C GLU A 247 -10.00 -31.36 2.57
N PRO A 248 -10.01 -31.92 1.34
CA PRO A 248 -10.88 -31.40 0.30
C PRO A 248 -12.34 -31.56 0.75
N VAL A 249 -13.06 -30.45 0.83
CA VAL A 249 -14.51 -30.46 1.03
C VAL A 249 -15.10 -31.27 -0.12
N ALA A 250 -15.59 -32.47 0.18
CA ALA A 250 -16.33 -33.31 -0.74
C ALA A 250 -17.52 -32.50 -1.28
N GLN A 251 -17.50 -32.23 -2.58
CA GLN A 251 -18.69 -31.75 -3.28
C GLN A 251 -19.68 -32.90 -3.27
N GLU A 252 -20.70 -32.82 -2.42
CA GLU A 252 -21.91 -33.60 -2.58
C GLU A 252 -22.58 -33.19 -3.91
N VAL A 253 -22.40 -34.04 -4.89
CA VAL A 253 -23.20 -34.03 -6.11
C VAL A 253 -24.54 -34.66 -5.75
N GLU A 254 -25.54 -33.86 -5.49
CA GLU A 254 -26.93 -34.33 -5.49
C GLU A 254 -27.36 -34.63 -6.93
N ALA A 255 -27.88 -35.84 -7.10
CA ALA A 255 -28.43 -36.39 -8.31
C ALA A 255 -29.84 -35.81 -8.61
#